data_cb92211c26d7bbd7a1ef50404b42c89c
#
_entry.id   cb92211c26d7bbd7a1ef50404b42c89c
#
_cell.length_a   1.000
_cell.length_b   1.000
_cell.length_c   1.000
_cell.angle_alpha   90.00
_cell.angle_beta   90.00
_cell.angle_gamma   90.00
#
_symmetry.space_group_name_H-M   'P 1'
#
loop_
_entity.id
_entity.type
_entity.pdbx_description
1 polymer ?
#
loop_
_entity_poly.entity_id
_entity_poly.type
_entity_poly.pdbx_seq_one_letter_code
_entity_poly.pdbx_strand_id
1 'polypeptide(L)'
;LLETDIDAVIVSAYVSVAAEYVVLALKAGKHVFCEKPPSMTTEQMLQVVEAEKESGKILKYGFNHRFHYSVMEAKKIVDEGSLGKLLWMRGIYGKAGSIDFHDNWRNYKNYSGGGILLDQGIHMIDLFRYFSNKEFKCLSSHLSSSFWNVECEDNAFLILKSENDIVA
;
A
#
# COMPACT_ATOMS: atom_id res chain seq x y z
N LEU A 1 11.34 15.07 18.91
CA LEU A 1 11.95 14.14 17.97
C LEU A 1 12.49 14.87 16.72
N LEU A 2 11.68 15.69 16.03
CA LEU A 2 12.11 16.34 14.78
C LEU A 2 13.18 17.41 14.97
N GLU A 3 13.34 17.95 16.15
CA GLU A 3 14.38 18.93 16.54
C GLU A 3 15.71 18.27 16.97
N THR A 4 15.75 16.96 17.06
CA THR A 4 16.95 16.22 17.44
C THR A 4 17.86 15.96 16.23
N ASP A 5 19.13 15.69 16.51
CA ASP A 5 20.15 15.37 15.48
C ASP A 5 20.02 13.91 15.04
N ILE A 6 18.97 13.63 14.26
CA ILE A 6 18.68 12.34 13.63
C ILE A 6 18.57 12.53 12.13
N ASP A 7 18.97 11.52 11.36
CA ASP A 7 18.92 11.55 9.88
C ASP A 7 17.58 11.04 9.32
N ALA A 8 16.95 10.11 10.03
CA ALA A 8 15.76 9.42 9.53
C ALA A 8 14.72 9.16 10.63
N VAL A 9 13.47 9.05 10.21
CA VAL A 9 12.30 8.75 11.05
C VAL A 9 11.59 7.52 10.52
N ILE A 10 11.20 6.63 11.43
CA ILE A 10 10.28 5.51 11.13
C ILE A 10 8.89 5.90 11.62
N VAL A 11 7.92 5.93 10.71
CA VAL A 11 6.51 6.20 11.01
C VAL A 11 5.74 4.88 11.01
N SER A 12 5.34 4.45 12.20
CA SER A 12 4.47 3.29 12.42
C SER A 12 3.30 3.73 13.30
N ALA A 13 2.31 4.32 12.68
CA ALA A 13 1.17 4.96 13.33
C ALA A 13 -0.15 4.53 12.67
N TYR A 14 -1.28 4.96 13.23
CA TYR A 14 -2.57 4.80 12.56
C TYR A 14 -2.57 5.50 11.20
N VAL A 15 -3.26 4.92 10.23
CA VAL A 15 -3.34 5.46 8.85
C VAL A 15 -3.85 6.90 8.85
N SER A 16 -4.76 7.22 9.78
CA SER A 16 -5.35 8.55 9.93
C SER A 16 -4.36 9.68 10.19
N VAL A 17 -3.19 9.39 10.78
CA VAL A 17 -2.16 10.39 11.11
C VAL A 17 -0.82 10.15 10.39
N ALA A 18 -0.66 9.00 9.74
CA ALA A 18 0.61 8.61 9.14
C ALA A 18 1.10 9.63 8.09
N ALA A 19 0.23 10.07 7.18
CA ALA A 19 0.57 11.02 6.14
C ALA A 19 1.04 12.37 6.73
N GLU A 20 0.36 12.87 7.77
CA GLU A 20 0.76 14.10 8.47
C GLU A 20 2.17 13.98 9.07
N TYR A 21 2.45 12.87 9.76
CA TYR A 21 3.78 12.65 10.36
C TYR A 21 4.88 12.51 9.31
N VAL A 22 4.58 11.90 8.16
CA VAL A 22 5.51 11.84 7.03
C VAL A 22 5.82 13.25 6.51
N VAL A 23 4.79 14.06 6.27
CA VAL A 23 4.96 15.45 5.80
C VAL A 23 5.79 16.28 6.80
N LEU A 24 5.50 16.18 8.09
CA LEU A 24 6.25 16.90 9.14
C LEU A 24 7.72 16.47 9.18
N ALA A 25 8.00 15.16 9.06
CA ALA A 25 9.37 14.66 9.09
C ALA A 25 10.16 15.09 7.83
N LEU A 26 9.55 15.01 6.65
CA LEU A 26 10.16 15.47 5.40
C LEU A 26 10.48 16.98 5.46
N LYS A 27 9.52 17.80 5.89
CA LYS A 27 9.72 19.26 6.06
C LYS A 27 10.79 19.61 7.10
N ALA A 28 10.99 18.75 8.10
CA ALA A 28 12.09 18.87 9.06
C ALA A 28 13.44 18.36 8.51
N GLY A 29 13.51 18.03 7.22
CA GLY A 29 14.74 17.59 6.55
C GLY A 29 15.19 16.17 6.92
N LYS A 30 14.27 15.30 7.35
CA LYS A 30 14.56 13.91 7.72
C LYS A 30 14.17 12.97 6.59
N HIS A 31 14.95 11.89 6.40
CA HIS A 31 14.51 10.74 5.60
C HIS A 31 13.38 10.01 6.32
N VAL A 32 12.47 9.36 5.58
CA VAL A 32 11.31 8.72 6.19
C VAL A 32 11.14 7.28 5.67
N PHE A 33 10.98 6.34 6.60
CA PHE A 33 10.38 5.06 6.32
C PHE A 33 9.00 5.02 6.99
N CYS A 34 7.95 4.80 6.22
CA CYS A 34 6.58 4.75 6.73
C CYS A 34 5.94 3.40 6.45
N GLU A 35 5.21 2.86 7.45
CA GLU A 35 4.39 1.67 7.24
C GLU A 35 3.24 1.94 6.26
N LYS A 36 2.84 0.89 5.57
CA LYS A 36 1.65 0.89 4.72
C LYS A 36 0.36 0.76 5.59
N PRO A 37 -0.78 1.22 5.17
CA PRO A 37 -1.08 2.06 4.00
C PRO A 37 -0.52 3.48 4.15
N PRO A 38 -0.19 4.15 3.03
CA PRO A 38 0.49 5.46 3.08
C PRO A 38 -0.40 6.59 3.58
N SER A 39 -1.71 6.51 3.35
CA SER A 39 -2.68 7.55 3.68
C SER A 39 -4.09 6.99 3.61
N MET A 40 -5.07 7.73 4.13
CA MET A 40 -6.50 7.41 3.99
C MET A 40 -7.08 7.87 2.66
N THR A 41 -6.54 8.96 2.09
CA THR A 41 -7.10 9.60 0.90
C THR A 41 -6.00 9.98 -0.10
N THR A 42 -6.42 10.17 -1.35
CA THR A 42 -5.54 10.66 -2.42
C THR A 42 -5.00 12.05 -2.12
N GLU A 43 -5.82 12.93 -1.53
CA GLU A 43 -5.44 14.29 -1.18
C GLU A 43 -4.29 14.31 -0.16
N GLN A 44 -4.36 13.46 0.86
CA GLN A 44 -3.26 13.29 1.81
C GLN A 44 -1.99 12.79 1.11
N MET A 45 -2.14 11.84 0.17
CA MET A 45 -0.99 11.31 -0.57
C MET A 45 -0.35 12.36 -1.47
N LEU A 46 -1.14 13.24 -2.09
CA LEU A 46 -0.63 14.36 -2.89
C LEU A 46 0.22 15.32 -2.04
N GLN A 47 -0.21 15.61 -0.81
CA GLN A 47 0.58 16.43 0.13
C GLN A 47 1.91 15.77 0.50
N VAL A 48 1.92 14.45 0.66
CA VAL A 48 3.15 13.68 0.91
C VAL A 48 4.11 13.75 -0.27
N VAL A 49 3.60 13.55 -1.50
CA VAL A 49 4.38 13.62 -2.73
C VAL A 49 5.02 15.01 -2.90
N GLU A 50 4.28 16.08 -2.63
CA GLU A 50 4.82 17.44 -2.69
C GLU A 50 5.90 17.67 -1.64
N ALA A 51 5.67 17.25 -0.39
CA ALA A 51 6.64 17.37 0.68
C ALA A 51 7.93 16.57 0.40
N GLU A 52 7.83 15.35 -0.18
CA GLU A 52 8.98 14.57 -0.60
C GLU A 52 9.80 15.32 -1.65
N LYS A 53 9.13 15.84 -2.68
CA LYS A 53 9.76 16.60 -3.76
C LYS A 53 10.45 17.87 -3.26
N GLU A 54 9.78 18.65 -2.40
CA GLU A 54 10.33 19.89 -1.84
C GLU A 54 11.52 19.64 -0.90
N SER A 55 11.45 18.59 -0.08
CA SER A 55 12.50 18.28 0.90
C SER A 55 13.77 17.70 0.27
N GLY A 56 13.65 17.05 -0.89
CA GLY A 56 14.73 16.27 -1.51
C GLY A 56 15.19 15.09 -0.65
N LYS A 57 14.38 14.66 0.33
CA LYS A 57 14.68 13.53 1.20
C LYS A 57 14.09 12.24 0.65
N ILE A 58 14.61 11.13 1.11
CA ILE A 58 14.15 9.80 0.70
C ILE A 58 12.93 9.43 1.53
N LEU A 59 11.84 9.08 0.86
CA LEU A 59 10.67 8.43 1.44
C LEU A 59 10.56 6.99 0.94
N LYS A 60 10.36 6.04 1.85
CA LYS A 60 10.07 4.63 1.53
C LYS A 60 8.86 4.17 2.33
N TYR A 61 8.01 3.38 1.67
CA TYR A 61 6.87 2.72 2.31
C TYR A 61 7.12 1.23 2.51
N GLY A 62 6.55 0.69 3.58
CA GLY A 62 6.72 -0.69 4.04
C GLY A 62 6.00 -1.75 3.19
N PHE A 63 6.16 -1.73 1.87
CA PHE A 63 5.66 -2.78 0.98
C PHE A 63 6.56 -4.02 1.05
N ASN A 64 6.57 -4.66 2.21
CA ASN A 64 7.47 -5.74 2.57
C ASN A 64 7.32 -7.00 1.69
N HIS A 65 6.16 -7.20 1.02
CA HIS A 65 5.96 -8.34 0.12
C HIS A 65 6.93 -8.38 -1.05
N ARG A 66 7.41 -7.21 -1.51
CA ARG A 66 8.46 -7.14 -2.54
C ARG A 66 9.75 -7.85 -2.15
N PHE A 67 10.01 -8.00 -0.84
CA PHE A 67 11.24 -8.56 -0.27
C PHE A 67 11.09 -10.02 0.17
N HIS A 68 9.95 -10.66 -0.05
CA HIS A 68 9.85 -12.11 0.07
C HIS A 68 10.72 -12.78 -0.98
N TYR A 69 11.49 -13.78 -0.59
CA TYR A 69 12.42 -14.47 -1.47
C TYR A 69 11.75 -14.96 -2.76
N SER A 70 10.59 -15.60 -2.64
CA SER A 70 9.81 -16.07 -3.79
C SER A 70 9.37 -14.94 -4.74
N VAL A 71 9.05 -13.77 -4.20
CA VAL A 71 8.66 -12.59 -5.01
C VAL A 71 9.88 -12.03 -5.73
N MET A 72 11.03 -11.95 -5.06
CA MET A 72 12.27 -11.48 -5.65
C MET A 72 12.73 -12.40 -6.79
N GLU A 73 12.70 -13.72 -6.58
CA GLU A 73 13.04 -14.70 -7.62
C GLU A 73 12.06 -14.65 -8.80
N ALA A 74 10.75 -14.58 -8.52
CA ALA A 74 9.76 -14.44 -9.58
C ALA A 74 9.94 -13.16 -10.39
N LYS A 75 10.24 -12.04 -9.73
CA LYS A 75 10.53 -10.76 -10.41
C LYS A 75 11.74 -10.88 -11.33
N LYS A 76 12.81 -11.51 -10.87
CA LYS A 76 14.01 -11.76 -11.68
C LYS A 76 13.68 -12.55 -12.96
N ILE A 77 12.91 -13.65 -12.82
CA ILE A 77 12.48 -14.48 -13.96
C ILE A 77 11.65 -13.67 -14.96
N VAL A 78 10.75 -12.82 -14.47
CA VAL A 78 9.93 -11.94 -15.32
C VAL A 78 10.80 -10.91 -16.04
N ASP A 79 11.75 -10.28 -15.35
CA ASP A 79 12.62 -9.24 -15.91
C ASP A 79 13.63 -9.81 -16.92
N GLU A 80 14.10 -11.03 -16.73
CA GLU A 80 14.95 -11.76 -17.68
C GLU A 80 14.19 -12.14 -18.98
N GLY A 81 12.86 -12.04 -18.98
CA GLY A 81 12.02 -12.33 -20.15
C GLY A 81 11.93 -13.82 -20.51
N SER A 82 12.43 -14.72 -19.67
CA SER A 82 12.47 -16.17 -19.93
C SER A 82 11.08 -16.80 -20.04
N LEU A 83 10.05 -16.17 -19.48
CA LEU A 83 8.64 -16.59 -19.61
C LEU A 83 7.91 -15.90 -20.77
N GLY A 84 8.60 -15.03 -21.53
CA GLY A 84 8.00 -14.23 -22.57
C GLY A 84 7.19 -13.03 -22.01
N LYS A 85 6.23 -12.54 -22.81
CA LYS A 85 5.43 -11.37 -22.46
C LYS A 85 4.47 -11.67 -21.32
N LEU A 86 4.47 -10.80 -20.29
CA LEU A 86 3.45 -10.83 -19.24
C LEU A 86 2.08 -10.45 -19.83
N LEU A 87 1.12 -11.36 -19.75
CA LEU A 87 -0.22 -11.19 -20.32
C LEU A 87 -1.25 -10.77 -19.28
N TRP A 88 -1.26 -11.45 -18.15
CA TRP A 88 -2.17 -11.20 -17.04
C TRP A 88 -1.59 -11.68 -15.71
N MET A 89 -2.15 -11.21 -14.62
CA MET A 89 -1.81 -11.62 -13.25
C MET A 89 -3.07 -11.90 -12.47
N ARG A 90 -2.94 -12.71 -11.42
CA ARG A 90 -4.00 -12.94 -10.44
C ARG A 90 -3.40 -12.95 -9.05
N GLY A 91 -3.97 -12.17 -8.15
CA GLY A 91 -3.62 -12.17 -6.74
C GLY A 91 -4.81 -12.52 -5.87
N ILE A 92 -4.58 -13.31 -4.83
CA ILE A 92 -5.55 -13.59 -3.78
C ILE A 92 -4.86 -13.32 -2.45
N TYR A 93 -5.48 -12.49 -1.63
CA TYR A 93 -5.03 -12.25 -0.27
C TYR A 93 -6.17 -12.58 0.68
N GLY A 94 -5.96 -13.56 1.53
CA GLY A 94 -6.93 -13.97 2.57
C GLY A 94 -6.35 -13.74 3.96
N LYS A 95 -7.16 -13.18 4.85
CA LYS A 95 -6.83 -13.04 6.26
C LYS A 95 -8.03 -13.46 7.09
N ALA A 96 -7.82 -14.45 7.95
CA ALA A 96 -8.90 -15.03 8.75
C ALA A 96 -9.38 -14.14 9.93
N GLY A 97 -8.78 -12.96 10.11
CA GLY A 97 -8.99 -12.14 11.29
C GLY A 97 -8.08 -12.56 12.45
N SER A 98 -8.43 -12.14 13.65
CA SER A 98 -7.72 -12.47 14.89
C SER A 98 -8.74 -12.79 16.00
N ILE A 99 -8.29 -13.30 17.13
CA ILE A 99 -9.15 -13.61 18.29
C ILE A 99 -9.96 -12.38 18.73
N ASP A 100 -9.31 -11.19 18.74
CA ASP A 100 -9.93 -9.92 19.12
C ASP A 100 -10.23 -9.05 17.90
N PHE A 101 -10.70 -9.67 16.79
CA PHE A 101 -10.89 -8.97 15.53
C PHE A 101 -11.86 -7.78 15.65
N HIS A 102 -12.95 -7.91 16.41
CA HIS A 102 -13.94 -6.87 16.56
C HIS A 102 -13.42 -5.60 17.27
N ASP A 103 -12.42 -5.76 18.15
CA ASP A 103 -11.82 -4.64 18.90
C ASP A 103 -10.62 -4.01 18.17
N ASN A 104 -10.31 -4.51 16.97
CA ASN A 104 -9.18 -4.02 16.20
C ASN A 104 -9.47 -2.65 15.58
N TRP A 105 -8.59 -1.68 15.76
CA TRP A 105 -8.71 -0.33 15.20
C TRP A 105 -8.89 -0.31 13.67
N ARG A 106 -8.47 -1.36 12.97
CA ARG A 106 -8.63 -1.51 11.52
C ARG A 106 -10.08 -1.63 11.09
N ASN A 107 -10.98 -1.95 12.01
CA ASN A 107 -12.41 -2.04 11.75
C ASN A 107 -13.12 -0.69 11.81
N TYR A 108 -12.43 0.35 12.27
CA TYR A 108 -12.99 1.70 12.42
C TYR A 108 -12.41 2.61 11.33
N LYS A 109 -13.28 3.09 10.46
CA LYS A 109 -12.90 3.85 9.27
C LYS A 109 -12.12 5.14 9.58
N ASN A 110 -12.40 5.75 10.72
CA ASN A 110 -11.69 6.97 11.18
C ASN A 110 -10.21 6.74 11.48
N TYR A 111 -9.79 5.50 11.77
CA TYR A 111 -8.40 5.17 12.04
C TYR A 111 -7.70 4.50 10.86
N SER A 112 -8.46 3.67 10.14
CA SER A 112 -7.92 2.83 9.06
C SER A 112 -8.09 3.41 7.66
N GLY A 113 -9.09 4.28 7.45
CA GLY A 113 -9.44 4.82 6.14
C GLY A 113 -10.23 3.88 5.24
N GLY A 114 -10.18 2.56 5.49
CA GLY A 114 -10.85 1.51 4.73
C GLY A 114 -10.59 0.15 5.34
N GLY A 115 -11.10 -0.90 4.71
CA GLY A 115 -11.01 -2.27 5.21
C GLY A 115 -9.93 -3.09 4.51
N ILE A 116 -10.30 -4.30 4.11
CA ILE A 116 -9.36 -5.30 3.59
C ILE A 116 -8.66 -4.86 2.29
N LEU A 117 -9.31 -4.04 1.48
CA LEU A 117 -8.69 -3.52 0.26
C LEU A 117 -7.52 -2.62 0.59
N LEU A 118 -7.70 -1.65 1.48
CA LEU A 118 -6.66 -0.72 1.86
C LEU A 118 -5.60 -1.38 2.75
N ASP A 119 -5.98 -2.29 3.66
CA ASP A 119 -5.04 -2.96 4.56
C ASP A 119 -4.21 -4.05 3.86
N GLN A 120 -4.84 -4.93 3.08
CA GLN A 120 -4.17 -6.09 2.47
C GLN A 120 -4.17 -6.04 0.93
N GLY A 121 -5.25 -5.62 0.31
CA GLY A 121 -5.35 -5.54 -1.15
C GLY A 121 -4.30 -4.62 -1.77
N ILE A 122 -3.88 -3.58 -1.04
CA ILE A 122 -2.81 -2.68 -1.46
C ILE A 122 -1.49 -3.42 -1.74
N HIS A 123 -1.18 -4.50 -1.02
CA HIS A 123 -0.02 -5.33 -1.30
C HIS A 123 -0.13 -6.04 -2.65
N MET A 124 -1.33 -6.50 -3.03
CA MET A 124 -1.54 -7.15 -4.32
C MET A 124 -1.42 -6.14 -5.46
N ILE A 125 -2.02 -4.95 -5.30
CA ILE A 125 -1.90 -3.86 -6.28
C ILE A 125 -0.44 -3.44 -6.44
N ASP A 126 0.30 -3.34 -5.34
CA ASP A 126 1.73 -3.03 -5.35
C ASP A 126 2.53 -4.10 -6.09
N LEU A 127 2.27 -5.38 -5.85
CA LEU A 127 2.93 -6.48 -6.55
C LEU A 127 2.59 -6.50 -8.04
N PHE A 128 1.35 -6.20 -8.45
CA PHE A 128 1.01 -6.09 -9.87
C PHE A 128 1.82 -4.99 -10.56
N ARG A 129 1.96 -3.82 -9.93
CA ARG A 129 2.81 -2.73 -10.41
C ARG A 129 4.29 -3.16 -10.43
N TYR A 130 4.75 -3.83 -9.39
CA TYR A 130 6.13 -4.30 -9.26
C TYR A 130 6.52 -5.29 -10.35
N PHE A 131 5.68 -6.30 -10.61
CA PHE A 131 5.96 -7.31 -11.64
C PHE A 131 5.88 -6.75 -13.06
N SER A 132 4.89 -5.89 -13.32
CA SER A 132 4.66 -5.38 -14.67
C SER A 132 5.45 -4.13 -15.03
N ASN A 133 5.96 -3.38 -14.04
CA ASN A 133 6.48 -2.02 -14.18
C ASN A 133 5.47 -1.08 -14.86
N LYS A 134 4.15 -1.26 -14.60
CA LYS A 134 3.05 -0.49 -15.20
C LYS A 134 2.10 0.03 -14.15
N GLU A 135 1.42 1.13 -14.49
CA GLU A 135 0.29 1.63 -13.74
C GLU A 135 -1.00 0.95 -14.18
N PHE A 136 -1.96 0.84 -13.26
CA PHE A 136 -3.24 0.19 -13.49
C PHE A 136 -4.40 1.14 -13.21
N LYS A 137 -5.47 0.96 -14.01
CA LYS A 137 -6.78 1.56 -13.74
C LYS A 137 -7.76 0.46 -13.33
N CYS A 138 -8.62 0.75 -12.38
CA CYS A 138 -9.70 -0.15 -12.00
C CYS A 138 -10.80 -0.10 -13.06
N LEU A 139 -11.12 -1.26 -13.65
CA LEU A 139 -12.24 -1.40 -14.59
C LEU A 139 -13.53 -1.76 -13.87
N SER A 140 -13.44 -2.58 -12.83
CA SER A 140 -14.59 -3.01 -12.04
C SER A 140 -14.14 -3.36 -10.63
N SER A 141 -15.00 -3.08 -9.67
CA SER A 141 -14.76 -3.46 -8.27
C SER A 141 -16.06 -3.81 -7.57
N HIS A 142 -15.96 -4.72 -6.61
CA HIS A 142 -17.02 -5.03 -5.67
C HIS A 142 -16.42 -5.07 -4.27
N LEU A 143 -16.97 -4.26 -3.38
CA LEU A 143 -16.58 -4.21 -1.96
C LEU A 143 -17.80 -4.55 -1.12
N SER A 144 -17.63 -5.37 -0.09
CA SER A 144 -18.71 -5.74 0.81
C SER A 144 -18.21 -6.00 2.23
N SER A 145 -19.08 -5.79 3.21
CA SER A 145 -18.95 -6.28 4.59
C SER A 145 -19.90 -7.46 4.74
N SER A 146 -19.40 -8.68 4.52
CA SER A 146 -20.24 -9.86 4.37
C SER A 146 -20.13 -10.84 5.53
N PHE A 147 -19.03 -10.87 6.24
CA PHE A 147 -18.76 -11.85 7.28
C PHE A 147 -18.67 -11.25 8.68
N TRP A 148 -17.88 -10.18 8.86
CA TRP A 148 -17.53 -9.70 10.18
C TRP A 148 -18.51 -8.69 10.79
N ASN A 149 -19.46 -8.17 10.05
CA ASN A 149 -20.39 -7.11 10.51
C ASN A 149 -19.66 -5.94 11.19
N VAL A 150 -18.63 -5.44 10.54
CA VAL A 150 -17.82 -4.28 10.96
C VAL A 150 -18.02 -3.10 10.01
N GLU A 151 -17.55 -1.91 10.39
CA GLU A 151 -17.73 -0.69 9.60
C GLU A 151 -17.02 -0.76 8.24
N CYS A 152 -15.82 -1.36 8.20
CA CYS A 152 -15.01 -1.43 7.01
C CYS A 152 -15.31 -2.70 6.20
N GLU A 153 -15.04 -2.65 4.88
CA GLU A 153 -15.22 -3.83 4.03
C GLU A 153 -14.27 -4.98 4.41
N ASP A 154 -14.80 -6.21 4.42
CA ASP A 154 -14.07 -7.44 4.68
C ASP A 154 -13.84 -8.30 3.41
N ASN A 155 -14.45 -7.89 2.31
CA ASN A 155 -14.26 -8.49 0.99
C ASN A 155 -14.04 -7.43 -0.08
N ALA A 156 -13.10 -7.70 -1.00
CA ALA A 156 -12.80 -6.85 -2.12
C ALA A 156 -12.47 -7.70 -3.35
N PHE A 157 -13.13 -7.39 -4.46
CA PHE A 157 -12.87 -7.98 -5.78
C PHE A 157 -12.62 -6.87 -6.77
N LEU A 158 -11.52 -6.96 -7.51
CA LEU A 158 -11.13 -5.94 -8.49
C LEU A 158 -10.73 -6.57 -9.81
N ILE A 159 -11.01 -5.85 -10.89
CA ILE A 159 -10.43 -6.08 -12.20
C ILE A 159 -9.67 -4.81 -12.56
N LEU A 160 -8.38 -4.95 -12.74
CA LEU A 160 -7.47 -3.87 -13.06
C LEU A 160 -6.92 -4.07 -14.48
N LYS A 161 -6.63 -2.96 -15.18
CA LYS A 161 -6.05 -2.99 -16.52
C LYS A 161 -4.95 -1.95 -16.63
N SER A 162 -3.80 -2.33 -17.17
CA SER A 162 -2.72 -1.40 -17.50
C SER A 162 -2.93 -0.75 -18.86
N GLU A 163 -2.17 0.30 -19.16
CA GLU A 163 -2.17 0.94 -20.48
C GLU A 163 -1.74 0.01 -21.62
N ASN A 164 -0.96 -1.03 -21.31
CA ASN A 164 -0.47 -2.02 -22.27
C ASN A 164 -1.30 -3.33 -22.28
N ASP A 165 -2.57 -3.26 -21.89
CA ASP A 165 -3.53 -4.35 -21.89
C ASP A 165 -3.23 -5.53 -20.94
N ILE A 166 -2.31 -5.38 -19.97
CA ILE A 166 -2.13 -6.38 -18.92
C ILE A 166 -3.35 -6.28 -17.97
N VAL A 167 -4.01 -7.41 -17.73
CA VAL A 167 -5.14 -7.51 -16.80
C VAL A 167 -4.68 -8.14 -15.48
N ALA A 168 -5.16 -7.60 -14.36
CA ALA A 168 -4.88 -8.13 -13.03
C ALA A 168 -6.15 -8.15 -12.16
#